data_5e36b04ea913128f4400ff5e66d06964
#
_entry.id   5e36b04ea913128f4400ff5e66d06964
#
_cell.length_a   1.000
_cell.length_b   1.000
_cell.length_c   1.000
_cell.angle_alpha   90.00
_cell.angle_beta   90.00
_cell.angle_gamma   90.00
#
_symmetry.space_group_name_H-M   'P 1'
#
loop_
_entity.id
_entity.type
_entity.pdbx_description
1 polymer ?
#
loop_
_entity_poly.entity_id
_entity_poly.type
_entity_poly.pdbx_seq_one_letter_code
_entity_poly.pdbx_strand_id
1 'polypeptide(L)'
;MVQAFQYGNIEALPGAPEIDEQIIQHCSHIVAMMGHEPIVHLLEEKCDVILCGRASDTALFAAVPLMHDFPAGPVWHCAKTIECGAICSTVTGADGVYAEIDDKSFTVEPLSLDASCTPHSLASHTLYENADPYLIREPSGTLDTEKHVIMQFLSV
;
A
#
# COMPACT_ATOMS: atom_id res chain seq x y z
N MET A 1 -18.09 -12.70 13.37
CA MET A 1 -17.29 -11.76 14.17
C MET A 1 -17.44 -12.02 15.67
N VAL A 2 -18.66 -11.97 16.28
CA VAL A 2 -18.86 -12.22 17.72
C VAL A 2 -18.23 -13.53 18.20
N GLN A 3 -18.46 -14.64 17.51
CA GLN A 3 -17.83 -15.91 17.86
C GLN A 3 -16.29 -15.85 17.78
N ALA A 4 -15.74 -15.20 16.75
CA ALA A 4 -14.29 -15.05 16.63
C ALA A 4 -13.71 -14.21 17.78
N PHE A 5 -14.43 -13.18 18.23
CA PHE A 5 -14.07 -12.39 19.40
C PHE A 5 -14.11 -13.21 20.68
N GLN A 6 -15.20 -13.96 20.92
CA GLN A 6 -15.37 -14.82 22.10
C GLN A 6 -14.31 -15.94 22.20
N TYR A 7 -13.85 -16.45 21.06
CA TYR A 7 -12.79 -17.46 20.99
C TYR A 7 -11.35 -16.88 20.97
N GLY A 8 -11.21 -15.55 21.09
CA GLY A 8 -9.90 -14.90 21.06
C GLY A 8 -9.20 -14.95 19.68
N ASN A 9 -9.96 -15.13 18.62
CA ASN A 9 -9.45 -15.21 17.23
C ASN A 9 -9.39 -13.84 16.54
N ILE A 10 -9.49 -12.76 17.33
CA ILE A 10 -9.33 -11.38 16.84
C ILE A 10 -8.16 -10.77 17.59
N GLU A 11 -7.16 -10.35 16.84
CA GLU A 11 -6.01 -9.62 17.32
C GLU A 11 -6.15 -8.14 16.97
N ALA A 12 -6.02 -7.26 17.96
CA ALA A 12 -6.07 -5.83 17.71
C ALA A 12 -4.77 -5.34 17.07
N LEU A 13 -4.89 -4.50 16.04
CA LEU A 13 -3.73 -3.80 15.51
C LEU A 13 -3.18 -2.82 16.56
N PRO A 14 -1.85 -2.58 16.61
CA PRO A 14 -1.26 -1.61 17.51
C PRO A 14 -1.94 -0.24 17.37
N GLY A 15 -2.39 0.33 18.49
CA GLY A 15 -3.11 1.61 18.52
C GLY A 15 -4.58 1.55 18.09
N ALA A 16 -5.12 0.36 17.80
CA ALA A 16 -6.56 0.21 17.58
C ALA A 16 -7.33 0.49 18.87
N PRO A 17 -8.55 1.07 18.78
CA PRO A 17 -9.41 1.22 19.93
C PRO A 17 -9.81 -0.14 20.49
N GLU A 18 -10.03 -0.20 21.81
CA GLU A 18 -10.58 -1.40 22.42
C GLU A 18 -11.97 -1.67 21.87
N ILE A 19 -12.23 -2.94 21.56
CA ILE A 19 -13.54 -3.42 21.13
C ILE A 19 -14.08 -4.44 22.12
N ASP A 20 -15.39 -4.47 22.26
CA ASP A 20 -16.11 -5.48 23.03
C ASP A 20 -17.24 -6.10 22.20
N GLU A 21 -17.89 -7.10 22.78
CA GLU A 21 -18.99 -7.79 22.10
C GLU A 21 -20.17 -6.85 21.81
N GLN A 22 -20.44 -5.85 22.66
CA GLN A 22 -21.52 -4.90 22.45
C GLN A 22 -21.22 -3.99 21.25
N ILE A 23 -20.00 -3.49 21.13
CA ILE A 23 -19.56 -2.71 19.95
C ILE A 23 -19.76 -3.54 18.67
N ILE A 24 -19.29 -4.80 18.67
CA ILE A 24 -19.43 -5.69 17.51
C ILE A 24 -20.90 -5.90 17.13
N GLN A 25 -21.77 -6.12 18.12
CA GLN A 25 -23.21 -6.35 17.89
C GLN A 25 -23.94 -5.10 17.38
N HIS A 26 -23.48 -3.90 17.75
CA HIS A 26 -24.09 -2.63 17.34
C HIS A 26 -23.49 -2.06 16.05
N CYS A 27 -22.46 -2.67 15.48
CA CYS A 27 -21.92 -2.25 14.19
C CYS A 27 -22.97 -2.38 13.09
N SER A 28 -23.24 -1.30 12.35
CA SER A 28 -24.08 -1.33 11.17
C SER A 28 -23.48 -2.20 10.06
N HIS A 29 -22.15 -2.17 9.93
CA HIS A 29 -21.40 -2.94 8.94
C HIS A 29 -20.06 -3.33 9.55
N ILE A 30 -19.61 -4.54 9.24
CA ILE A 30 -18.26 -5.02 9.55
C ILE A 30 -17.65 -5.40 8.20
N VAL A 31 -16.58 -4.71 7.84
CA VAL A 31 -15.86 -4.92 6.57
C VAL A 31 -14.45 -5.42 6.83
N ALA A 32 -13.94 -6.25 5.93
CA ALA A 32 -12.55 -6.65 5.89
C ALA A 32 -11.86 -5.95 4.73
N MET A 33 -10.65 -5.46 4.95
CA MET A 33 -9.76 -4.99 3.89
C MET A 33 -8.91 -6.16 3.40
N MET A 34 -8.95 -6.46 2.11
CA MET A 34 -8.14 -7.51 1.50
C MET A 34 -6.71 -7.03 1.26
N GLY A 35 -5.76 -7.93 1.44
CA GLY A 35 -4.39 -7.78 0.97
C GLY A 35 -4.22 -8.23 -0.49
N HIS A 36 -2.98 -8.52 -0.87
CA HIS A 36 -2.64 -8.95 -2.23
C HIS A 36 -2.98 -10.42 -2.53
N GLU A 37 -3.10 -11.26 -1.52
CA GLU A 37 -3.19 -12.72 -1.66
C GLU A 37 -4.40 -13.15 -2.52
N PRO A 38 -5.62 -12.64 -2.32
CA PRO A 38 -6.75 -12.99 -3.19
C PRO A 38 -6.58 -12.51 -4.63
N ILE A 39 -5.86 -11.38 -4.82
CA ILE A 39 -5.59 -10.83 -6.15
C ILE A 39 -4.61 -11.73 -6.89
N VAL A 40 -3.51 -12.13 -6.25
CA VAL A 40 -2.54 -13.08 -6.80
C VAL A 40 -3.22 -14.39 -7.20
N HIS A 41 -4.06 -14.95 -6.32
CA HIS A 41 -4.79 -16.17 -6.63
C HIS A 41 -5.64 -16.05 -7.92
N LEU A 42 -6.36 -14.94 -8.08
CA LEU A 42 -7.18 -14.72 -9.28
C LEU A 42 -6.34 -14.46 -10.54
N LEU A 43 -5.15 -13.85 -10.40
CA LEU A 43 -4.20 -13.69 -11.50
C LEU A 43 -3.63 -15.04 -11.96
N GLU A 44 -3.31 -15.94 -11.02
CA GLU A 44 -2.89 -17.30 -11.32
C GLU A 44 -3.97 -18.12 -12.03
N GLU A 45 -5.25 -17.90 -11.68
CA GLU A 45 -6.42 -18.46 -12.39
C GLU A 45 -6.67 -17.80 -13.75
N LYS A 46 -5.80 -16.84 -14.18
CA LYS A 46 -5.87 -16.14 -15.47
C LYS A 46 -7.15 -15.34 -15.68
N CYS A 47 -7.66 -14.72 -14.62
CA CYS A 47 -8.76 -13.77 -14.74
C CYS A 47 -8.32 -12.51 -15.48
N ASP A 48 -9.04 -12.13 -16.53
CA ASP A 48 -8.77 -10.90 -17.30
C ASP A 48 -9.20 -9.63 -16.55
N VAL A 49 -10.19 -9.74 -15.66
CA VAL A 49 -10.73 -8.64 -14.86
C VAL A 49 -10.97 -9.11 -13.45
N ILE A 50 -10.43 -8.39 -12.47
CA ILE A 50 -10.60 -8.66 -11.05
C ILE A 50 -11.30 -7.45 -10.40
N LEU A 51 -12.52 -7.66 -9.89
CA LEU A 51 -13.25 -6.66 -9.13
C LEU A 51 -12.99 -6.85 -7.64
N CYS A 52 -12.23 -5.93 -7.06
CA CYS A 52 -11.98 -5.88 -5.64
C CYS A 52 -13.04 -5.01 -4.94
N GLY A 53 -13.70 -5.55 -3.91
CA GLY A 53 -14.66 -4.80 -3.11
C GLY A 53 -13.97 -3.81 -2.18
N ARG A 54 -13.44 -4.31 -1.06
CA ARG A 54 -12.59 -3.55 -0.13
C ARG A 54 -11.21 -4.20 -0.11
N ALA A 55 -10.29 -3.63 -0.86
CA ALA A 55 -8.88 -4.00 -0.86
C ALA A 55 -8.04 -2.80 -0.42
N SER A 56 -6.84 -3.02 0.08
CA SER A 56 -5.83 -1.97 0.17
C SER A 56 -5.47 -1.51 -1.24
N ASP A 57 -5.44 -0.20 -1.47
CA ASP A 57 -5.05 0.36 -2.76
C ASP A 57 -3.61 -0.04 -3.11
N THR A 58 -2.73 -0.06 -2.11
CA THR A 58 -1.35 -0.56 -2.21
C THR A 58 -1.30 -2.00 -2.69
N ALA A 59 -2.21 -2.87 -2.21
CA ALA A 59 -2.22 -4.29 -2.57
C ALA A 59 -2.48 -4.54 -4.06
N LEU A 60 -3.21 -3.64 -4.74
CA LEU A 60 -3.45 -3.73 -6.18
C LEU A 60 -2.16 -3.62 -6.99
N PHE A 61 -1.25 -2.74 -6.57
CA PHE A 61 0.04 -2.54 -7.23
C PHE A 61 1.09 -3.56 -6.77
N ALA A 62 1.02 -4.02 -5.52
CA ALA A 62 1.95 -5.00 -4.97
C ALA A 62 1.73 -6.43 -5.51
N ALA A 63 0.52 -6.79 -5.91
CA ALA A 63 0.15 -8.16 -6.24
C ALA A 63 1.01 -8.79 -7.35
N VAL A 64 1.19 -8.09 -8.47
CA VAL A 64 1.94 -8.62 -9.62
C VAL A 64 3.42 -8.79 -9.32
N PRO A 65 4.15 -7.81 -8.77
CA PRO A 65 5.55 -8.02 -8.40
C PRO A 65 5.74 -9.12 -7.34
N LEU A 66 4.85 -9.21 -6.35
CA LEU A 66 4.93 -10.27 -5.34
C LEU A 66 4.68 -11.66 -5.94
N MET A 67 3.75 -11.79 -6.89
CA MET A 67 3.53 -13.03 -7.65
C MET A 67 4.78 -13.50 -8.42
N HIS A 68 5.64 -12.56 -8.79
CA HIS A 68 6.92 -12.81 -9.48
C HIS A 68 8.13 -12.86 -8.53
N ASP A 69 7.91 -13.09 -7.24
CA ASP A 69 8.94 -13.27 -6.21
C ASP A 69 9.86 -12.04 -6.01
N PHE A 70 9.43 -10.83 -6.39
CA PHE A 70 10.16 -9.63 -6.04
C PHE A 70 10.16 -9.42 -4.52
N PRO A 71 11.25 -8.86 -3.93
CA PRO A 71 11.36 -8.65 -2.49
C PRO A 71 10.27 -7.74 -1.95
N ALA A 72 9.59 -8.18 -0.88
CA ALA A 72 8.42 -7.51 -0.34
C ALA A 72 8.68 -6.04 0.08
N GLY A 73 9.84 -5.71 0.64
CA GLY A 73 10.17 -4.35 1.07
C GLY A 73 10.07 -3.31 -0.07
N PRO A 74 10.89 -3.43 -1.13
CA PRO A 74 10.79 -2.55 -2.30
C PRO A 74 9.41 -2.57 -2.96
N VAL A 75 8.76 -3.74 -3.06
CA VAL A 75 7.43 -3.86 -3.67
C VAL A 75 6.39 -3.07 -2.90
N TRP A 76 6.25 -3.28 -1.60
CA TRP A 76 5.27 -2.57 -0.79
C TRP A 76 5.55 -1.07 -0.72
N HIS A 77 6.82 -0.66 -0.64
CA HIS A 77 7.17 0.75 -0.64
C HIS A 77 6.88 1.42 -1.99
N CYS A 78 7.22 0.77 -3.10
CA CYS A 78 6.87 1.24 -4.44
C CYS A 78 5.35 1.36 -4.59
N ALA A 79 4.61 0.31 -4.28
CA ALA A 79 3.16 0.26 -4.38
C ALA A 79 2.49 1.38 -3.56
N LYS A 80 2.94 1.61 -2.32
CA LYS A 80 2.47 2.73 -1.48
C LYS A 80 2.79 4.09 -2.09
N THR A 81 3.92 4.21 -2.75
CA THR A 81 4.34 5.47 -3.39
C THR A 81 3.46 5.82 -4.60
N ILE A 82 3.06 4.82 -5.39
CA ILE A 82 2.38 5.05 -6.69
C ILE A 82 0.86 4.90 -6.65
N GLU A 83 0.28 4.37 -5.57
CA GLU A 83 -1.17 4.08 -5.48
C GLU A 83 -2.06 5.30 -5.73
N CYS A 84 -1.57 6.48 -5.37
CA CYS A 84 -2.27 7.76 -5.58
C CYS A 84 -1.78 8.51 -6.83
N GLY A 85 -1.09 7.84 -7.75
CA GLY A 85 -0.62 8.42 -9.01
C GLY A 85 0.38 9.56 -8.80
N ALA A 86 0.15 10.71 -9.43
CA ALA A 86 1.10 11.82 -9.44
C ALA A 86 1.20 12.60 -8.12
N ILE A 87 0.46 12.23 -7.07
CA ILE A 87 0.54 12.93 -5.76
C ILE A 87 1.96 12.88 -5.18
N CYS A 88 2.74 11.84 -5.48
CA CYS A 88 4.13 11.73 -5.07
C CYS A 88 5.10 12.64 -5.86
N SER A 89 4.61 13.42 -6.82
CA SER A 89 5.39 14.38 -7.64
C SER A 89 5.16 15.83 -7.22
N THR A 90 5.90 16.74 -7.86
CA THR A 90 5.76 18.21 -7.65
C THR A 90 4.47 18.78 -8.26
N VAL A 91 3.81 18.05 -9.17
CA VAL A 91 2.53 18.44 -9.80
C VAL A 91 1.52 17.34 -9.51
N THR A 92 0.81 17.46 -8.40
CA THR A 92 -0.10 16.43 -7.86
C THR A 92 -1.31 16.11 -8.74
N GLY A 93 -1.66 16.98 -9.66
CA GLY A 93 -2.74 16.78 -10.64
C GLY A 93 -2.25 16.34 -12.01
N ALA A 94 -1.00 15.90 -12.14
CA ALA A 94 -0.44 15.39 -13.40
C ALA A 94 -1.01 14.03 -13.80
N ASP A 95 -0.65 13.55 -14.99
CA ASP A 95 -1.23 12.36 -15.62
C ASP A 95 -1.00 11.06 -14.83
N GLY A 96 0.14 10.92 -14.17
CA GLY A 96 0.47 9.71 -13.41
C GLY A 96 1.97 9.58 -13.20
N VAL A 97 2.38 8.40 -12.74
CA VAL A 97 3.78 8.05 -12.54
C VAL A 97 4.09 6.69 -13.17
N TYR A 98 5.33 6.54 -13.58
CA TYR A 98 5.93 5.28 -13.97
C TYR A 98 6.87 4.81 -12.86
N ALA A 99 6.91 3.50 -12.60
CA ALA A 99 7.81 2.93 -11.62
C ALA A 99 8.48 1.66 -12.14
N GLU A 100 9.74 1.47 -11.80
CA GLU A 100 10.50 0.24 -12.01
C GLU A 100 10.97 -0.29 -10.68
N ILE A 101 10.85 -1.61 -10.47
CA ILE A 101 11.27 -2.31 -9.25
C ILE A 101 12.41 -3.26 -9.58
N ASP A 102 13.44 -3.28 -8.74
CA ASP A 102 14.50 -4.28 -8.75
C ASP A 102 14.58 -5.03 -7.40
N ASP A 103 15.61 -5.87 -7.25
CA ASP A 103 15.79 -6.70 -6.04
C ASP A 103 16.04 -5.91 -4.74
N LYS A 104 16.32 -4.61 -4.81
CA LYS A 104 16.74 -3.82 -3.64
C LYS A 104 16.08 -2.47 -3.54
N SER A 105 15.57 -1.98 -4.66
CA SER A 105 15.09 -0.61 -4.77
C SER A 105 13.95 -0.50 -5.79
N PHE A 106 13.42 0.68 -5.91
CA PHE A 106 12.55 1.07 -7.02
C PHE A 106 12.86 2.50 -7.44
N THR A 107 12.55 2.82 -8.68
CA THR A 107 12.58 4.18 -9.22
C THR A 107 11.18 4.63 -9.57
N VAL A 108 10.91 5.91 -9.40
CA VAL A 108 9.63 6.54 -9.77
C VAL A 108 9.91 7.81 -10.55
N GLU A 109 9.22 7.97 -11.67
CA GLU A 109 9.25 9.20 -12.46
C GLU A 109 7.85 9.60 -12.92
N PRO A 110 7.56 10.92 -13.00
CA PRO A 110 6.26 11.38 -13.45
C PRO A 110 6.15 11.21 -14.97
N LEU A 111 4.93 10.96 -15.44
CA LEU A 111 4.64 10.90 -16.88
C LEU A 111 4.54 12.30 -17.50
N SER A 112 4.29 13.33 -16.70
CA SER A 112 4.23 14.72 -17.16
C SER A 112 5.62 15.35 -17.20
N LEU A 113 5.93 16.05 -18.32
CA LEU A 113 7.19 16.77 -18.50
C LEU A 113 7.37 17.96 -17.54
N ASP A 114 6.27 18.49 -17.01
CA ASP A 114 6.27 19.64 -16.08
C ASP A 114 6.39 19.21 -14.61
N ALA A 115 6.41 17.90 -14.34
CA ALA A 115 6.49 17.34 -13.00
C ALA A 115 7.87 16.72 -12.73
N SER A 116 8.18 16.55 -11.45
CA SER A 116 9.38 15.86 -10.98
C SER A 116 9.09 15.07 -9.70
N CYS A 117 9.60 13.87 -9.59
CA CYS A 117 9.65 13.15 -8.32
C CYS A 117 10.92 13.56 -7.57
N THR A 118 10.77 14.34 -6.52
CA THR A 118 11.89 14.81 -5.70
C THR A 118 11.92 14.07 -4.35
N PRO A 119 13.06 14.00 -3.66
CA PRO A 119 13.09 13.45 -2.31
C PRO A 119 12.06 14.08 -1.37
N HIS A 120 11.81 15.38 -1.51
CA HIS A 120 10.83 16.09 -0.70
C HIS A 120 9.39 15.67 -1.04
N SER A 121 9.02 15.60 -2.32
CA SER A 121 7.67 15.21 -2.73
C SER A 121 7.36 13.76 -2.35
N LEU A 122 8.32 12.86 -2.52
CA LEU A 122 8.19 11.45 -2.12
C LEU A 122 8.07 11.30 -0.61
N ALA A 123 8.93 11.96 0.16
CA ALA A 123 8.85 11.93 1.62
C ALA A 123 7.54 12.53 2.15
N SER A 124 7.07 13.63 1.55
CA SER A 124 5.78 14.23 1.91
C SER A 124 4.62 13.30 1.60
N HIS A 125 4.68 12.59 0.47
CA HIS A 125 3.65 11.60 0.10
C HIS A 125 3.61 10.41 1.06
N THR A 126 4.75 9.96 1.59
CA THR A 126 4.80 8.88 2.57
C THR A 126 4.01 9.19 3.85
N LEU A 127 3.84 10.48 4.17
CA LEU A 127 3.02 10.92 5.31
C LEU A 127 1.52 10.98 4.98
N TYR A 128 1.15 10.91 3.71
CA TYR A 128 -0.25 11.03 3.28
C TYR A 128 -1.05 9.81 3.74
N GLU A 129 -2.15 10.07 4.43
CA GLU A 129 -3.08 9.06 4.99
C GLU A 129 -2.47 8.07 6.00
N ASN A 130 -1.25 8.29 6.48
CA ASN A 130 -0.61 7.44 7.47
C ASN A 130 -0.62 8.09 8.85
N ALA A 131 -1.00 7.31 9.87
CA ALA A 131 -0.98 7.75 11.27
C ALA A 131 0.45 7.79 11.86
N ASP A 132 1.36 7.03 11.28
CA ASP A 132 2.77 6.94 11.70
C ASP A 132 3.67 7.31 10.51
N PRO A 133 4.70 8.14 10.72
CA PRO A 133 5.57 8.58 9.61
C PRO A 133 6.45 7.48 9.01
N TYR A 134 6.64 6.37 9.72
CA TYR A 134 7.55 5.29 9.32
C TYR A 134 6.86 3.95 9.14
N LEU A 135 5.81 3.69 9.91
CA LEU A 135 5.15 2.38 9.94
C LEU A 135 3.83 2.42 9.16
N ILE A 136 3.82 1.82 8.00
CA ILE A 136 2.66 1.71 7.14
C ILE A 136 2.07 0.32 7.30
N ARG A 137 0.81 0.24 7.77
CA ARG A 137 0.15 -1.04 8.04
C ARG A 137 -0.74 -1.44 6.88
N GLU A 138 -0.46 -2.61 6.37
CA GLU A 138 -1.20 -3.26 5.30
C GLU A 138 -1.82 -4.57 5.80
N PRO A 139 -2.88 -5.10 5.17
CA PRO A 139 -3.46 -6.38 5.58
C PRO A 139 -2.47 -7.54 5.63
N SER A 140 -1.46 -7.51 4.76
CA SER A 140 -0.44 -8.56 4.64
C SER A 140 0.80 -8.32 5.51
N GLY A 141 0.89 -7.20 6.24
CA GLY A 141 2.03 -6.91 7.09
C GLY A 141 2.24 -5.44 7.40
N THR A 142 3.44 -5.11 7.85
CA THR A 142 3.84 -3.73 8.16
C THR A 142 5.10 -3.38 7.38
N LEU A 143 5.04 -2.30 6.62
CA LEU A 143 6.20 -1.71 5.97
C LEU A 143 6.86 -0.71 6.94
N ASP A 144 8.13 -0.92 7.24
CA ASP A 144 8.95 -0.02 8.03
C ASP A 144 9.87 0.78 7.09
N THR A 145 9.66 2.08 7.02
CA THR A 145 10.43 3.00 6.18
C THR A 145 11.45 3.84 6.95
N GLU A 146 11.69 3.59 8.24
CA GLU A 146 12.58 4.41 9.07
C GLU A 146 13.99 4.53 8.49
N LYS A 147 14.49 3.47 7.83
CA LYS A 147 15.86 3.40 7.28
C LYS A 147 15.93 3.51 5.77
N HIS A 148 14.84 3.86 5.10
CA HIS A 148 14.86 4.04 3.66
C HIS A 148 15.70 5.27 3.25
N VAL A 149 16.24 5.23 2.03
CA VAL A 149 17.01 6.33 1.45
C VAL A 149 16.37 6.72 0.13
N ILE A 150 16.02 7.99 -0.01
CA ILE A 150 15.50 8.56 -1.25
C ILE A 150 16.62 9.33 -1.93
N MET A 151 16.91 8.99 -3.18
CA MET A 151 17.91 9.65 -4.01
C MET A 151 17.28 10.21 -5.26
N GLN A 152 17.71 11.40 -5.67
CA GLN A 152 17.31 11.98 -6.95
C GLN A 152 18.40 11.72 -8.00
N PHE A 153 18.03 11.12 -9.11
CA PHE A 153 18.88 11.05 -10.27
C PHE A 153 18.75 12.36 -11.05
N LEU A 154 19.85 13.05 -11.25
CA LEU A 154 19.89 14.21 -12.14
C LEU A 154 19.94 13.68 -13.57
N SER A 155 18.94 13.98 -14.38
CA SER A 155 19.01 13.77 -15.83
C SER A 155 20.14 14.63 -16.38
N VAL A 156 21.10 14.00 -17.03
CA VAL A 156 22.22 14.65 -17.73
C VAL A 156 21.75 15.25 -19.03
#